data_ed892724c596cc617e348e853a2d9257
#
_entry.id   ed892724c596cc617e348e853a2d9257
#
_cell.length_a   1.000
_cell.length_b   1.000
_cell.length_c   1.000
_cell.angle_alpha   90.00
_cell.angle_beta   90.00
_cell.angle_gamma   90.00
#
_symmetry.space_group_name_H-M   'P 1'
#
loop_
_entity.id
_entity.type
_entity.pdbx_description
1 polymer ?
#
loop_
_entity_poly.entity_id
_entity_poly.type
_entity_poly.pdbx_seq_one_letter_code
_entity_poly.pdbx_strand_id
1 'polypeptide(L)'
;MTDIAALKARNAQRWHDMHMRASRIPQFKSTAARLCETANKARYQGVTDHLTAFGYPGVPWWFTAIVSEREYGGPPHWDKQLGQGDPLHEVSHNEPKGRGPFLDHPGDVTPGYDAWTRCALDALVDCAPHAAKWPDWTVGGVMTLFEEYNGLGYAARGTASPYVWSGTDQYISGKFIRDHVFDPKRADVQFGCAGILAMMMAIDPTIQFAEAA
;
A
#
# COMPACT_ATOMS: atom_id res chain seq x y z
N MET A 1 -23.35 3.73 -3.50
CA MET A 1 -22.12 3.21 -4.16
C MET A 1 -21.16 4.39 -4.30
N THR A 2 -19.87 4.21 -3.99
CA THR A 2 -18.86 5.28 -4.13
C THR A 2 -18.62 5.55 -5.61
N ASP A 3 -18.69 6.83 -6.02
CA ASP A 3 -18.30 7.25 -7.36
C ASP A 3 -16.78 7.26 -7.45
N ILE A 4 -16.21 6.27 -8.12
CA ILE A 4 -14.76 6.07 -8.25
C ILE A 4 -14.12 7.17 -9.08
N ALA A 5 -14.77 7.66 -10.14
CA ALA A 5 -14.22 8.75 -10.96
C ALA A 5 -14.10 10.05 -10.15
N ALA A 6 -15.16 10.39 -9.40
CA ALA A 6 -15.13 11.54 -8.49
C ALA A 6 -14.13 11.35 -7.34
N LEU A 7 -13.93 10.12 -6.85
CA LEU A 7 -12.91 9.83 -5.83
C LEU A 7 -11.49 10.03 -6.37
N LYS A 8 -11.20 9.53 -7.57
CA LYS A 8 -9.91 9.73 -8.26
C LYS A 8 -9.60 11.22 -8.43
N ALA A 9 -10.57 12.00 -8.91
CA ALA A 9 -10.39 13.45 -9.06
C ALA A 9 -10.09 14.15 -7.72
N ARG A 10 -10.84 13.81 -6.65
CA ARG A 10 -10.58 14.35 -5.30
C ARG A 10 -9.23 13.93 -4.74
N ASN A 11 -8.83 12.70 -4.95
CA ASN A 11 -7.54 12.19 -4.48
C ASN A 11 -6.37 12.80 -5.26
N ALA A 12 -6.51 13.05 -6.57
CA ALA A 12 -5.54 13.82 -7.35
C ALA A 12 -5.39 15.25 -6.82
N GLN A 13 -6.51 15.94 -6.55
CA GLN A 13 -6.49 17.28 -5.98
C GLN A 13 -5.83 17.30 -4.59
N ARG A 14 -6.16 16.36 -3.71
CA ARG A 14 -5.53 16.25 -2.40
C ARG A 14 -4.02 16.02 -2.49
N TRP A 15 -3.55 15.20 -3.42
CA TRP A 15 -2.12 15.02 -3.65
C TRP A 15 -1.43 16.31 -4.04
N HIS A 16 -2.04 17.07 -4.93
CA HIS A 16 -1.51 18.35 -5.38
C HIS A 16 -1.42 19.38 -4.24
N ASP A 17 -2.45 19.41 -3.40
CA ASP A 17 -2.60 20.42 -2.34
C ASP A 17 -1.94 20.01 -1.02
N MET A 18 -1.51 18.74 -0.87
CA MET A 18 -1.02 18.23 0.41
C MET A 18 0.28 18.87 0.85
N HIS A 19 0.35 19.15 2.14
CA HIS A 19 1.57 19.47 2.85
C HIS A 19 1.78 18.48 3.99
N MET A 20 2.98 17.91 4.07
CA MET A 20 3.34 17.07 5.21
C MET A 20 3.47 17.91 6.47
N ARG A 21 2.92 17.44 7.58
CA ARG A 21 3.07 18.11 8.88
C ARG A 21 4.53 18.09 9.29
N ALA A 22 5.09 19.25 9.65
CA ALA A 22 6.51 19.38 9.99
C ALA A 22 6.99 18.36 11.05
N SER A 23 6.16 18.09 12.07
CA SER A 23 6.44 17.10 13.12
C SER A 23 6.50 15.66 12.62
N ARG A 24 5.98 15.37 11.41
CA ARG A 24 5.93 14.02 10.82
C ARG A 24 6.98 13.80 9.73
N ILE A 25 7.58 14.86 9.21
CA ILE A 25 8.59 14.77 8.14
C ILE A 25 9.76 13.83 8.50
N PRO A 26 10.37 13.88 9.69
CA PRO A 26 11.50 12.98 10.02
C PRO A 26 11.13 11.50 9.91
N GLN A 27 9.93 11.13 10.35
CA GLN A 27 9.46 9.75 10.29
C GLN A 27 9.12 9.32 8.87
N PHE A 28 8.46 10.16 8.06
CA PHE A 28 8.25 9.89 6.63
C PHE A 28 9.58 9.66 5.91
N LYS A 29 10.58 10.52 6.20
CA LYS A 29 11.91 10.42 5.60
C LYS A 29 12.62 9.12 5.98
N SER A 30 12.58 8.71 7.25
CA SER A 30 13.23 7.47 7.70
C SER A 30 12.52 6.24 7.12
N THR A 31 11.19 6.24 7.06
CA THR A 31 10.41 5.17 6.43
C THR A 31 10.75 5.05 4.94
N ALA A 32 10.70 6.16 4.20
CA ALA A 32 11.02 6.17 2.78
C ALA A 32 12.46 5.71 2.51
N ALA A 33 13.43 6.16 3.29
CA ALA A 33 14.82 5.73 3.16
C ALA A 33 14.96 4.22 3.33
N ARG A 34 14.32 3.62 4.35
CA ARG A 34 14.31 2.18 4.59
C ARG A 34 13.68 1.40 3.44
N LEU A 35 12.54 1.86 2.92
CA LEU A 35 11.87 1.21 1.79
C LEU A 35 12.69 1.30 0.49
N CYS A 36 13.45 2.39 0.30
CA CYS A 36 14.32 2.61 -0.86
C CYS A 36 15.72 1.99 -0.71
N GLU A 37 16.07 1.38 0.43
CA GLU A 37 17.33 0.64 0.55
C GLU A 37 17.45 -0.41 -0.55
N THR A 38 18.63 -0.55 -1.13
CA THR A 38 18.87 -1.39 -2.31
C THR A 38 18.34 -2.81 -2.16
N ALA A 39 18.57 -3.45 -1.01
CA ALA A 39 18.11 -4.81 -0.76
C ALA A 39 16.58 -4.90 -0.66
N ASN A 40 15.94 -3.94 0.02
CA ASN A 40 14.50 -3.88 0.18
C ASN A 40 13.82 -3.58 -1.17
N LYS A 41 14.31 -2.56 -1.89
CA LYS A 41 13.84 -2.23 -3.23
C LYS A 41 13.93 -3.43 -4.19
N ALA A 42 15.08 -4.14 -4.19
CA ALA A 42 15.27 -5.31 -5.05
C ALA A 42 14.24 -6.42 -4.77
N ARG A 43 13.89 -6.63 -3.49
CA ARG A 43 12.88 -7.63 -3.11
C ARG A 43 11.48 -7.25 -3.60
N TYR A 44 11.08 -5.99 -3.46
CA TYR A 44 9.81 -5.49 -4.00
C TYR A 44 9.77 -5.51 -5.53
N GLN A 45 10.90 -5.16 -6.17
CA GLN A 45 11.04 -5.23 -7.63
C GLN A 45 10.88 -6.68 -8.12
N GLY A 46 11.39 -7.67 -7.38
CA GLY A 46 11.18 -9.09 -7.69
C GLY A 46 9.70 -9.47 -7.77
N VAL A 47 8.84 -8.91 -6.92
CA VAL A 47 7.37 -9.12 -7.01
C VAL A 47 6.82 -8.53 -8.32
N THR A 48 7.24 -7.31 -8.67
CA THR A 48 6.85 -6.66 -9.95
C THR A 48 7.27 -7.50 -11.15
N ASP A 49 8.49 -8.04 -11.13
CA ASP A 49 9.05 -8.83 -12.21
C ASP A 49 8.29 -10.17 -12.37
N HIS A 50 7.94 -10.83 -11.27
CA HIS A 50 7.11 -12.04 -11.30
C HIS A 50 5.70 -11.77 -11.83
N LEU A 51 5.05 -10.67 -11.42
CA LEU A 51 3.75 -10.29 -11.97
C LEU A 51 3.81 -10.11 -13.47
N THR A 52 4.84 -9.42 -13.96
CA THR A 52 5.06 -9.20 -15.40
C THR A 52 5.29 -10.52 -16.13
N ALA A 53 6.10 -11.42 -15.57
CA ALA A 53 6.35 -12.74 -16.14
C ALA A 53 5.08 -13.61 -16.19
N PHE A 54 4.12 -13.41 -15.29
CA PHE A 54 2.82 -14.08 -15.29
C PHE A 54 1.78 -13.40 -16.20
N GLY A 55 2.16 -12.35 -16.93
CA GLY A 55 1.30 -11.67 -17.88
C GLY A 55 0.40 -10.58 -17.30
N TYR A 56 0.63 -10.17 -16.05
CA TYR A 56 -0.01 -8.99 -15.49
C TYR A 56 0.73 -7.71 -15.95
N PRO A 57 0.05 -6.55 -16.03
CA PRO A 57 0.67 -5.28 -16.42
C PRO A 57 1.75 -4.77 -15.45
N GLY A 58 1.92 -5.46 -14.34
CA GLY A 58 2.90 -5.12 -13.31
C GLY A 58 2.36 -4.12 -12.29
N VAL A 59 2.68 -4.37 -11.01
CA VAL A 59 2.47 -3.41 -9.93
C VAL A 59 3.81 -2.74 -9.68
N PRO A 60 3.90 -1.40 -9.65
CA PRO A 60 5.16 -0.74 -9.34
C PRO A 60 5.69 -1.18 -7.98
N TRP A 61 7.00 -1.45 -7.88
CA TRP A 61 7.64 -1.94 -6.65
C TRP A 61 7.34 -1.08 -5.42
N TRP A 62 7.28 0.24 -5.61
CA TRP A 62 7.02 1.20 -4.55
C TRP A 62 5.60 1.09 -3.99
N PHE A 63 4.62 0.65 -4.80
CA PHE A 63 3.27 0.40 -4.33
C PHE A 63 3.26 -0.75 -3.31
N THR A 64 3.86 -1.89 -3.67
CA THR A 64 3.99 -3.05 -2.79
C THR A 64 4.75 -2.69 -1.51
N ALA A 65 5.83 -1.89 -1.63
CA ALA A 65 6.60 -1.41 -0.49
C ALA A 65 5.76 -0.58 0.50
N ILE A 66 4.95 0.35 0.00
CA ILE A 66 4.11 1.20 0.82
C ILE A 66 2.98 0.40 1.47
N VAL A 67 2.35 -0.52 0.74
CA VAL A 67 1.34 -1.41 1.31
C VAL A 67 1.94 -2.24 2.45
N SER A 68 3.12 -2.86 2.26
CA SER A 68 3.78 -3.62 3.31
C SER A 68 4.05 -2.81 4.58
N GLU A 69 4.45 -1.54 4.40
CA GLU A 69 4.64 -0.62 5.51
C GLU A 69 3.34 -0.35 6.27
N ARG A 70 2.24 -0.19 5.55
CA ARG A 70 0.93 0.11 6.14
C ARG A 70 0.34 -1.09 6.87
N GLU A 71 0.51 -2.30 6.33
CA GLU A 71 -0.10 -3.50 6.89
C GLU A 71 0.65 -4.03 8.12
N TYR A 72 1.98 -4.02 8.08
CA TYR A 72 2.77 -4.64 9.15
C TYR A 72 4.09 -3.94 9.50
N GLY A 73 4.36 -2.74 8.99
CA GLY A 73 5.58 -1.97 9.26
C GLY A 73 6.74 -2.26 8.30
N GLY A 74 6.50 -3.00 7.22
CA GLY A 74 7.48 -3.27 6.17
C GLY A 74 8.75 -3.99 6.67
N PRO A 75 9.91 -3.78 5.99
CA PRO A 75 11.16 -4.40 6.41
C PRO A 75 11.55 -4.04 7.84
N PRO A 76 12.11 -4.97 8.63
CA PRO A 76 12.56 -6.30 8.21
C PRO A 76 11.53 -7.44 8.35
N HIS A 77 10.25 -7.13 8.51
CA HIS A 77 9.19 -8.10 8.84
C HIS A 77 8.72 -8.92 7.63
N TRP A 78 9.66 -9.61 6.97
CA TRP A 78 9.38 -10.49 5.82
C TRP A 78 8.67 -11.81 6.20
N ASP A 79 8.41 -12.01 7.46
CA ASP A 79 7.66 -13.13 8.05
C ASP A 79 6.15 -12.83 8.15
N LYS A 80 5.70 -11.69 7.61
CA LYS A 80 4.31 -11.23 7.66
C LYS A 80 3.63 -11.26 6.29
N GLN A 81 2.34 -11.57 6.30
CA GLN A 81 1.48 -11.57 5.12
C GLN A 81 1.18 -10.14 4.65
N LEU A 82 1.28 -9.90 3.34
CA LEU A 82 1.14 -8.56 2.76
C LEU A 82 -0.26 -7.96 3.00
N GLY A 83 -1.30 -8.76 2.98
CA GLY A 83 -2.67 -8.23 3.04
C GLY A 83 -3.18 -7.89 4.43
N GLN A 84 -2.61 -8.50 5.51
CA GLN A 84 -3.19 -8.37 6.86
C GLN A 84 -2.17 -8.35 7.99
N GLY A 85 -0.90 -8.59 7.70
CA GLY A 85 0.16 -8.69 8.70
C GLY A 85 0.12 -9.96 9.56
N ASP A 86 -0.71 -10.96 9.23
CA ASP A 86 -0.66 -12.29 9.86
C ASP A 86 0.71 -12.96 9.61
N PRO A 87 1.17 -13.90 10.45
CA PRO A 87 2.38 -14.65 10.19
C PRO A 87 2.28 -15.45 8.88
N LEU A 88 3.38 -15.50 8.08
CA LEU A 88 3.40 -16.24 6.81
C LEU A 88 3.06 -17.72 6.95
N HIS A 89 3.53 -18.36 8.02
CA HIS A 89 3.37 -19.78 8.27
C HIS A 89 1.98 -20.16 8.82
N GLU A 90 1.09 -19.20 9.00
CA GLU A 90 -0.28 -19.40 9.47
C GLU A 90 -1.29 -19.08 8.36
N VAL A 91 -2.48 -19.64 8.50
CA VAL A 91 -3.64 -19.24 7.70
C VAL A 91 -4.14 -17.89 8.21
N SER A 92 -4.44 -16.94 7.33
CA SER A 92 -4.88 -15.61 7.73
C SER A 92 -6.18 -15.64 8.52
N HIS A 93 -6.23 -14.89 9.62
CA HIS A 93 -7.37 -14.75 10.51
C HIS A 93 -8.18 -13.48 10.20
N ASN A 94 -7.52 -12.46 9.65
CA ASN A 94 -8.13 -11.21 9.24
C ASN A 94 -8.59 -11.28 7.77
N GLU A 95 -9.37 -10.30 7.32
CA GLU A 95 -9.84 -10.27 5.94
C GLU A 95 -8.71 -9.90 4.95
N PRO A 96 -8.54 -10.63 3.85
CA PRO A 96 -9.27 -11.83 3.47
C PRO A 96 -8.81 -13.07 4.28
N LYS A 97 -9.77 -13.77 4.91
CA LYS A 97 -9.52 -14.97 5.71
C LYS A 97 -9.17 -16.18 4.85
N GLY A 98 -8.45 -17.13 5.45
CA GLY A 98 -8.18 -18.42 4.83
C GLY A 98 -7.09 -18.40 3.76
N ARG A 99 -6.25 -17.35 3.72
CA ARG A 99 -5.09 -17.27 2.82
C ARG A 99 -3.87 -17.91 3.49
N GLY A 100 -2.99 -18.51 2.71
CA GLY A 100 -1.83 -19.21 3.24
C GLY A 100 -2.16 -20.62 3.80
N PRO A 101 -1.29 -21.25 4.60
CA PRO A 101 0.04 -20.74 4.95
C PRO A 101 0.95 -20.62 3.73
N PHE A 102 1.87 -19.65 3.74
CA PHE A 102 2.89 -19.49 2.72
C PHE A 102 4.22 -19.99 3.28
N LEU A 103 4.73 -21.06 2.67
CA LEU A 103 5.92 -21.77 3.13
C LEU A 103 6.94 -21.87 2.01
N ASP A 104 8.22 -21.86 2.37
CA ASP A 104 9.28 -22.22 1.44
C ASP A 104 9.24 -23.73 1.17
N HIS A 105 9.35 -24.11 -0.09
CA HIS A 105 9.34 -25.50 -0.50
C HIS A 105 10.77 -25.98 -0.80
N PRO A 106 11.17 -27.15 -0.29
CA PRO A 106 12.41 -27.78 -0.72
C PRO A 106 12.39 -27.95 -2.26
N GLY A 107 13.34 -27.35 -2.95
CA GLY A 107 13.41 -27.38 -4.42
C GLY A 107 12.88 -26.13 -5.13
N ASP A 108 12.43 -25.10 -4.41
CA ASP A 108 12.22 -23.77 -4.99
C ASP A 108 13.57 -23.24 -5.49
N VAL A 109 13.79 -23.35 -6.80
CA VAL A 109 15.05 -22.96 -7.45
C VAL A 109 14.95 -21.60 -8.14
N THR A 110 13.77 -20.97 -8.14
CA THR A 110 13.56 -19.66 -8.74
C THR A 110 14.09 -18.58 -7.79
N PRO A 111 15.18 -17.89 -8.12
CA PRO A 111 15.73 -16.84 -7.27
C PRO A 111 14.66 -15.77 -6.95
N GLY A 112 14.53 -15.42 -5.67
CA GLY A 112 13.57 -14.40 -5.22
C GLY A 112 12.11 -14.84 -5.18
N TYR A 113 11.81 -16.13 -5.38
CA TYR A 113 10.45 -16.69 -5.30
C TYR A 113 10.27 -17.46 -3.98
N ASP A 114 10.43 -16.77 -2.87
CA ASP A 114 10.26 -17.32 -1.52
C ASP A 114 8.81 -17.23 -1.01
N ALA A 115 8.58 -17.68 0.21
CA ALA A 115 7.26 -17.67 0.85
C ALA A 115 6.64 -16.27 0.87
N TRP A 116 7.43 -15.23 1.16
CA TRP A 116 6.93 -13.87 1.18
C TRP A 116 6.53 -13.36 -0.21
N THR A 117 7.33 -13.65 -1.23
CA THR A 117 7.00 -13.31 -2.62
C THR A 117 5.70 -13.97 -3.06
N ARG A 118 5.49 -15.27 -2.76
CA ARG A 118 4.23 -15.97 -3.05
C ARG A 118 3.05 -15.32 -2.35
N CYS A 119 3.21 -14.94 -1.09
CA CYS A 119 2.19 -14.21 -0.35
C CYS A 119 1.88 -12.83 -0.98
N ALA A 120 2.90 -12.10 -1.41
CA ALA A 120 2.71 -10.81 -2.05
C ALA A 120 1.96 -10.94 -3.38
N LEU A 121 2.30 -11.94 -4.19
CA LEU A 121 1.59 -12.24 -5.44
C LEU A 121 0.13 -12.60 -5.18
N ASP A 122 -0.15 -13.49 -4.22
CA ASP A 122 -1.50 -13.84 -3.78
C ASP A 122 -2.31 -12.59 -3.38
N ALA A 123 -1.74 -11.73 -2.55
CA ALA A 123 -2.40 -10.51 -2.09
C ALA A 123 -2.70 -9.53 -3.23
N LEU A 124 -1.80 -9.39 -4.21
CA LEU A 124 -1.96 -8.44 -5.31
C LEU A 124 -2.86 -8.96 -6.42
N VAL A 125 -2.90 -10.28 -6.66
CA VAL A 125 -3.65 -10.90 -7.76
C VAL A 125 -5.03 -11.36 -7.31
N ASP A 126 -5.10 -12.11 -6.21
CA ASP A 126 -6.27 -12.87 -5.81
C ASP A 126 -7.09 -12.21 -4.71
N CYS A 127 -6.50 -11.26 -3.99
CA CYS A 127 -7.22 -10.52 -2.95
C CYS A 127 -7.68 -9.15 -3.45
N ALA A 128 -8.86 -8.70 -2.99
CA ALA A 128 -9.32 -7.34 -3.26
C ALA A 128 -8.32 -6.33 -2.66
N PRO A 129 -8.06 -5.22 -3.36
CA PRO A 129 -8.68 -4.70 -4.59
C PRO A 129 -8.10 -5.23 -5.92
N HIS A 130 -7.37 -6.34 -5.92
CA HIS A 130 -6.77 -6.93 -7.12
C HIS A 130 -5.79 -5.98 -7.84
N ALA A 131 -4.84 -5.45 -7.09
CA ALA A 131 -3.91 -4.42 -7.55
C ALA A 131 -3.14 -4.81 -8.83
N ALA A 132 -2.87 -6.10 -9.04
CA ALA A 132 -2.23 -6.61 -10.26
C ALA A 132 -3.07 -6.40 -11.54
N LYS A 133 -4.36 -6.14 -11.39
CA LYS A 133 -5.31 -5.87 -12.49
C LYS A 133 -5.69 -4.38 -12.57
N TRP A 134 -5.09 -3.54 -11.73
CA TRP A 134 -5.42 -2.11 -11.68
C TRP A 134 -4.90 -1.38 -12.92
N PRO A 135 -5.76 -0.67 -13.68
CA PRO A 135 -5.36 -0.11 -14.97
C PRO A 135 -4.83 1.33 -14.87
N ASP A 136 -5.00 2.00 -13.74
CA ASP A 136 -4.82 3.45 -13.61
C ASP A 136 -3.73 3.80 -12.59
N TRP A 137 -2.52 3.99 -13.10
CA TRP A 137 -1.35 4.38 -12.31
C TRP A 137 -1.09 5.89 -12.32
N THR A 138 -2.08 6.72 -12.72
CA THR A 138 -2.05 8.16 -12.50
C THR A 138 -2.12 8.47 -11.00
N VAL A 139 -1.80 9.70 -10.61
CA VAL A 139 -1.85 10.11 -9.20
C VAL A 139 -3.21 9.84 -8.55
N GLY A 140 -4.30 10.16 -9.25
CA GLY A 140 -5.67 9.91 -8.76
C GLY A 140 -5.97 8.42 -8.63
N GLY A 141 -5.55 7.62 -9.61
CA GLY A 141 -5.69 6.18 -9.60
C GLY A 141 -4.93 5.52 -8.45
N VAL A 142 -3.66 5.88 -8.26
CA VAL A 142 -2.81 5.34 -7.19
C VAL A 142 -3.35 5.65 -5.80
N MET A 143 -3.71 6.92 -5.53
CA MET A 143 -4.26 7.31 -4.22
C MET A 143 -5.60 6.62 -3.96
N THR A 144 -6.40 6.38 -5.00
CA THR A 144 -7.65 5.64 -4.89
C THR A 144 -7.41 4.15 -4.63
N LEU A 145 -6.43 3.55 -5.29
CA LEU A 145 -6.06 2.15 -5.06
C LEU A 145 -5.57 1.93 -3.61
N PHE A 146 -4.76 2.84 -3.06
CA PHE A 146 -4.40 2.80 -1.64
C PHE A 146 -5.62 2.89 -0.74
N GLU A 147 -6.61 3.73 -1.08
CA GLU A 147 -7.84 3.84 -0.30
C GLU A 147 -8.68 2.56 -0.38
N GLU A 148 -8.76 1.93 -1.57
CA GLU A 148 -9.45 0.65 -1.76
C GLU A 148 -8.81 -0.49 -0.96
N TYR A 149 -7.49 -0.48 -0.80
CA TYR A 149 -6.77 -1.45 0.02
C TYR A 149 -7.26 -1.45 1.49
N ASN A 150 -7.59 -0.27 2.01
CA ASN A 150 -8.15 -0.12 3.36
C ASN A 150 -9.69 -0.16 3.37
N GLY A 151 -10.31 -0.30 2.20
CA GLY A 151 -11.77 -0.23 2.03
C GLY A 151 -12.30 1.19 1.90
N LEU A 152 -13.36 1.35 1.09
CA LEU A 152 -13.94 2.64 0.70
C LEU A 152 -14.89 3.26 1.77
N GLY A 153 -14.82 2.80 3.02
CA GLY A 153 -15.68 3.31 4.09
C GLY A 153 -15.51 4.81 4.36
N TYR A 154 -14.30 5.33 4.20
CA TYR A 154 -14.00 6.77 4.34
C TYR A 154 -14.57 7.56 3.16
N ALA A 155 -14.35 7.09 1.94
CA ALA A 155 -14.90 7.71 0.73
C ALA A 155 -16.44 7.77 0.77
N ALA A 156 -17.11 6.70 1.22
CA ALA A 156 -18.56 6.65 1.39
C ALA A 156 -19.07 7.68 2.41
N ARG A 157 -18.24 8.09 3.36
CA ARG A 157 -18.55 9.15 4.34
C ARG A 157 -18.15 10.56 3.86
N GLY A 158 -17.53 10.69 2.70
CA GLY A 158 -16.99 11.96 2.22
C GLY A 158 -15.78 12.47 3.00
N THR A 159 -15.11 11.59 3.78
CA THR A 159 -13.93 11.94 4.60
C THR A 159 -12.64 11.42 3.96
N ALA A 160 -11.52 12.08 4.26
CA ALA A 160 -10.22 11.61 3.82
C ALA A 160 -9.82 10.33 4.55
N SER A 161 -9.33 9.33 3.82
CA SER A 161 -8.83 8.09 4.41
C SER A 161 -7.51 8.34 5.18
N PRO A 162 -7.42 7.99 6.47
CA PRO A 162 -6.16 8.06 7.18
C PRO A 162 -5.10 7.12 6.63
N TYR A 163 -5.51 6.01 6.01
CA TYR A 163 -4.60 5.09 5.34
C TYR A 163 -3.77 5.81 4.27
N VAL A 164 -4.38 6.74 3.56
CA VAL A 164 -3.72 7.52 2.51
C VAL A 164 -3.11 8.81 3.05
N TRP A 165 -3.82 9.56 3.89
CA TRP A 165 -3.52 10.97 4.15
C TRP A 165 -3.00 11.29 5.55
N SER A 166 -2.90 10.31 6.46
CA SER A 166 -2.42 10.55 7.83
C SER A 166 -0.99 11.11 7.83
N GLY A 167 -0.76 12.13 8.65
CA GLY A 167 0.51 12.86 8.71
C GLY A 167 0.65 14.02 7.74
N THR A 168 -0.35 14.24 6.86
CA THR A 168 -0.47 15.43 6.02
C THR A 168 -1.58 16.35 6.55
N ASP A 169 -1.71 17.55 5.96
CA ASP A 169 -2.80 18.50 6.24
C ASP A 169 -4.15 18.06 5.67
N GLN A 170 -4.15 17.07 4.74
CA GLN A 170 -5.36 16.51 4.14
C GLN A 170 -6.17 15.61 5.09
N TYR A 171 -5.60 15.24 6.25
CA TYR A 171 -6.28 14.46 7.28
C TYR A 171 -6.02 15.03 8.68
N ILE A 172 -7.08 15.23 9.44
CA ILE A 172 -7.00 15.74 10.82
C ILE A 172 -7.40 14.64 11.82
N SER A 173 -8.61 14.12 11.68
CA SER A 173 -9.18 13.09 12.56
C SER A 173 -10.34 12.38 11.85
N GLY A 174 -10.85 11.36 12.51
CA GLY A 174 -11.92 10.49 12.01
C GLY A 174 -11.34 9.12 11.61
N LYS A 175 -11.59 8.11 12.45
CA LYS A 175 -11.07 6.76 12.24
C LYS A 175 -12.13 5.72 12.56
N PHE A 176 -12.19 4.66 11.76
CA PHE A 176 -12.86 3.44 12.19
C PHE A 176 -12.04 2.79 13.30
N ILE A 177 -12.62 2.67 14.49
CA ILE A 177 -11.97 2.07 15.68
C ILE A 177 -12.25 0.58 15.80
N ARG A 178 -13.21 0.08 15.05
CA ARG A 178 -13.58 -1.31 14.77
C ARG A 178 -14.54 -1.33 13.60
N ASP A 179 -14.89 -2.50 13.11
CA ASP A 179 -15.82 -2.67 11.98
C ASP A 179 -17.11 -1.87 12.19
N HIS A 180 -17.44 -1.04 11.20
CA HIS A 180 -18.62 -0.18 11.16
C HIS A 180 -18.71 0.89 12.25
N VAL A 181 -17.74 1.03 13.17
CA VAL A 181 -17.73 2.04 14.23
C VAL A 181 -16.73 3.14 13.95
N PHE A 182 -17.24 4.27 13.52
CA PHE A 182 -16.42 5.46 13.19
C PHE A 182 -16.41 6.44 14.35
N ASP A 183 -15.21 6.86 14.79
CA ASP A 183 -15.02 7.92 15.78
C ASP A 183 -14.46 9.18 15.08
N PRO A 184 -15.24 10.28 14.97
CA PRO A 184 -14.79 11.48 14.28
C PRO A 184 -13.67 12.23 15.00
N LYS A 185 -13.45 11.97 16.28
CA LYS A 185 -12.42 12.63 17.10
C LYS A 185 -11.11 11.85 17.18
N ARG A 186 -11.13 10.57 16.81
CA ARG A 186 -9.93 9.72 16.84
C ARG A 186 -9.05 9.99 15.63
N ALA A 187 -7.78 10.32 15.87
CA ALA A 187 -6.80 10.43 14.80
C ALA A 187 -6.04 9.11 14.60
N ASP A 188 -5.65 8.82 13.37
CA ASP A 188 -4.71 7.75 13.07
C ASP A 188 -3.28 8.21 13.38
N VAL A 189 -2.51 7.34 14.02
CA VAL A 189 -1.10 7.59 14.38
C VAL A 189 -0.13 7.02 13.35
N GLN A 190 -0.56 6.08 12.52
CA GLN A 190 0.25 5.53 11.44
C GLN A 190 0.45 6.57 10.33
N PHE A 191 1.49 6.39 9.50
CA PHE A 191 1.77 7.28 8.36
C PHE A 191 0.88 6.94 7.17
N GLY A 192 0.37 7.95 6.48
CA GLY A 192 -0.38 7.76 5.26
C GLY A 192 0.51 7.45 4.06
N CYS A 193 -0.02 6.65 3.13
CA CYS A 193 0.69 6.25 1.92
C CYS A 193 1.21 7.44 1.11
N ALA A 194 0.44 8.52 1.02
CA ALA A 194 0.78 9.71 0.23
C ALA A 194 2.08 10.37 0.73
N GLY A 195 2.22 10.58 2.04
CA GLY A 195 3.43 11.18 2.60
C GLY A 195 4.66 10.28 2.46
N ILE A 196 4.48 8.95 2.58
CA ILE A 196 5.56 7.96 2.35
C ILE A 196 6.00 8.04 0.89
N LEU A 197 5.05 7.98 -0.06
CA LEU A 197 5.34 8.01 -1.50
C LEU A 197 6.05 9.31 -1.90
N ALA A 198 5.59 10.46 -1.41
CA ALA A 198 6.23 11.74 -1.71
C ALA A 198 7.70 11.79 -1.25
N MET A 199 8.01 11.19 -0.10
CA MET A 199 9.41 11.07 0.36
C MET A 199 10.21 10.03 -0.42
N MET A 200 9.58 8.93 -0.85
CA MET A 200 10.26 7.95 -1.73
C MET A 200 10.60 8.57 -3.09
N MET A 201 9.70 9.36 -3.70
CA MET A 201 9.96 10.08 -4.95
C MET A 201 11.11 11.10 -4.82
N ALA A 202 11.26 11.72 -3.64
CA ALA A 202 12.38 12.63 -3.37
C ALA A 202 13.74 11.92 -3.25
N ILE A 203 13.72 10.62 -2.85
CA ILE A 203 14.92 9.78 -2.73
C ILE A 203 15.24 9.10 -4.07
N ASP A 204 14.23 8.61 -4.76
CA ASP A 204 14.34 7.87 -6.02
C ASP A 204 13.50 8.54 -7.11
N PRO A 205 14.12 9.39 -7.96
CA PRO A 205 13.41 10.11 -9.03
C PRO A 205 12.83 9.20 -10.14
N THR A 206 13.16 7.91 -10.12
CA THR A 206 12.57 6.95 -11.07
C THR A 206 11.13 6.56 -10.68
N ILE A 207 10.71 6.86 -9.46
CA ILE A 207 9.33 6.69 -9.02
C ILE A 207 8.49 7.80 -9.62
N GLN A 208 7.61 7.43 -10.55
CA GLN A 208 6.75 8.37 -11.26
C GLN A 208 5.34 7.79 -11.42
N PHE A 209 4.37 8.67 -11.52
CA PHE A 209 3.01 8.30 -11.93
C PHE A 209 2.95 8.16 -13.45
N ALA A 210 1.99 7.37 -13.93
CA ALA A 210 1.62 7.42 -15.34
C ALA A 210 1.01 8.79 -15.68
N GLU A 211 1.23 9.24 -16.91
CA GLU A 211 0.56 10.45 -17.42
C GLU A 211 -0.95 10.20 -17.53
N ALA A 212 -1.73 11.24 -17.28
CA ALA A 212 -3.16 11.18 -17.55
C ALA A 212 -3.39 11.12 -19.07
N ALA A 213 -4.18 10.14 -19.53
CA ALA A 213 -4.53 9.98 -20.93
C ALA A 213 -5.47 11.09 -21.42
#